data_0556979ade7373009adea7ba473bbc47
#
_entry.id   0556979ade7373009adea7ba473bbc47
#
_cell.length_a   1.000
_cell.length_b   1.000
_cell.length_c   1.000
_cell.angle_alpha   90.00
_cell.angle_beta   90.00
_cell.angle_gamma   90.00
#
_symmetry.space_group_name_H-M   'P 1'
#
loop_
_entity.id
_entity.type
_entity.pdbx_description
1 polymer ?
#
loop_
_entity_poly.entity_id
_entity_poly.type
_entity_poly.pdbx_seq_one_letter_code
_entity_poly.pdbx_strand_id
1 'polypeptide(L)'
;MPIPSTNFKCADFMRKYIALIIASLALFTGQAHAQRCLPKMQGIEVRANLADGFNPGGNDGGHSLGAAVSTYTKGGNKWVFGGEYLLKNKPYKEEKIPVAQFTAEGGYYLKVLSDARKMLFVYVGASALAGYETVNWGDKVLHDGALLRDKDAFIYGGALTLDVEFYVADRIALLANLRERCLWGNSTGHFHTQFGLGVKFIIN
;
A
#
# COMPACT_ATOMS: atom_id res chain seq x y z
N MET A 1 -46.39 -18.22 5.73
CA MET A 1 -45.46 -17.49 6.57
C MET A 1 -44.54 -16.68 5.65
N PRO A 2 -44.56 -15.35 5.66
CA PRO A 2 -43.66 -14.56 4.81
C PRO A 2 -42.31 -14.41 5.50
N ILE A 3 -41.23 -14.63 4.74
CA ILE A 3 -39.82 -14.46 5.17
C ILE A 3 -39.54 -12.96 5.28
N PRO A 4 -39.02 -12.43 6.39
CA PRO A 4 -38.72 -11.01 6.51
C PRO A 4 -37.50 -10.62 5.69
N SER A 5 -37.66 -9.62 4.82
CA SER A 5 -36.65 -9.01 3.95
C SER A 5 -35.65 -8.15 4.78
N THR A 6 -34.66 -8.79 5.36
CA THR A 6 -33.57 -8.10 6.11
C THR A 6 -32.53 -7.41 5.22
N ASN A 7 -32.53 -7.66 3.90
CA ASN A 7 -31.55 -7.11 2.96
C ASN A 7 -31.79 -5.64 2.58
N PHE A 8 -33.00 -5.10 2.76
CA PHE A 8 -33.32 -3.74 2.35
C PHE A 8 -32.73 -2.67 3.32
N LYS A 9 -32.68 -2.97 4.62
CA LYS A 9 -32.18 -2.00 5.62
C LYS A 9 -30.65 -1.79 5.56
N CYS A 10 -29.88 -2.81 5.16
CA CYS A 10 -28.43 -2.71 5.06
C CYS A 10 -28.00 -1.86 3.84
N ALA A 11 -28.71 -1.97 2.72
CA ALA A 11 -28.47 -1.17 1.51
C ALA A 11 -28.78 0.31 1.70
N ASP A 12 -29.87 0.64 2.40
CA ASP A 12 -30.23 2.03 2.72
C ASP A 12 -29.28 2.66 3.74
N PHE A 13 -28.78 1.88 4.67
CA PHE A 13 -27.77 2.31 5.64
C PHE A 13 -26.45 2.65 4.91
N MET A 14 -25.95 1.78 4.07
CA MET A 14 -24.73 2.03 3.27
C MET A 14 -24.90 3.25 2.33
N ARG A 15 -26.03 3.40 1.66
CA ARG A 15 -26.30 4.57 0.80
C ARG A 15 -26.23 5.90 1.55
N LYS A 16 -26.76 5.97 2.77
CA LYS A 16 -26.70 7.18 3.60
C LYS A 16 -25.27 7.54 3.99
N TYR A 17 -24.43 6.57 4.35
CA TYR A 17 -23.03 6.84 4.69
C TYR A 17 -22.18 7.18 3.47
N ILE A 18 -22.41 6.53 2.34
CA ILE A 18 -21.75 6.89 1.08
C ILE A 18 -22.16 8.31 0.65
N ALA A 19 -23.44 8.69 0.75
CA ALA A 19 -23.89 10.02 0.45
C ALA A 19 -23.32 11.07 1.43
N LEU A 20 -23.19 10.74 2.71
CA LEU A 20 -22.56 11.60 3.73
C LEU A 20 -21.06 11.79 3.49
N ILE A 21 -20.35 10.74 3.07
CA ILE A 21 -18.93 10.80 2.69
C ILE A 21 -18.76 11.63 1.42
N ILE A 22 -19.62 11.46 0.41
CA ILE A 22 -19.57 12.26 -0.82
C ILE A 22 -19.93 13.73 -0.52
N ALA A 23 -20.91 13.99 0.33
CA ALA A 23 -21.29 15.35 0.73
C ALA A 23 -20.20 16.03 1.57
N SER A 24 -19.52 15.30 2.47
CA SER A 24 -18.37 15.82 3.21
C SER A 24 -17.17 16.12 2.30
N LEU A 25 -16.90 15.28 1.32
CA LEU A 25 -15.88 15.52 0.30
C LEU A 25 -16.21 16.74 -0.57
N ALA A 26 -17.49 16.98 -0.88
CA ALA A 26 -17.93 18.13 -1.66
C ALA A 26 -17.84 19.47 -0.87
N LEU A 27 -17.94 19.44 0.46
CA LEU A 27 -17.80 20.64 1.30
C LEU A 27 -16.34 21.12 1.45
N PHE A 28 -15.34 20.29 1.13
CA PHE A 28 -13.93 20.65 1.16
C PHE A 28 -13.42 21.32 -0.13
N THR A 29 -14.28 21.64 -1.09
CA THR A 29 -13.90 22.35 -2.32
C THR A 29 -13.66 23.84 -2.11
N GLY A 30 -13.16 24.25 -0.96
CA GLY A 30 -12.63 25.59 -0.74
C GLY A 30 -11.48 25.87 -1.71
N GLN A 31 -11.58 26.91 -2.52
CA GLN A 31 -10.61 27.34 -3.50
C GLN A 31 -9.31 27.82 -2.84
N ALA A 32 -8.47 26.90 -2.40
CA ALA A 32 -7.10 27.21 -2.08
C ALA A 32 -6.27 26.94 -3.34
N HIS A 33 -5.83 27.99 -4.02
CA HIS A 33 -4.77 27.91 -5.04
C HIS A 33 -3.41 27.68 -4.38
N ALA A 34 -3.30 26.64 -3.54
CA ALA A 34 -2.03 26.27 -2.96
C ALA A 34 -1.13 25.71 -4.06
N GLN A 35 0.08 26.23 -4.15
CA GLN A 35 1.11 25.68 -5.03
C GLN A 35 1.52 24.32 -4.46
N ARG A 36 1.08 23.22 -5.10
CA ARG A 36 1.36 21.82 -4.69
C ARG A 36 2.56 21.28 -5.43
N CYS A 37 3.23 20.31 -4.84
CA CYS A 37 4.43 19.66 -5.39
C CYS A 37 5.58 20.64 -5.68
N LEU A 38 5.80 21.58 -4.79
CA LEU A 38 6.92 22.52 -4.87
C LEU A 38 8.26 21.79 -4.66
N PRO A 39 9.35 22.28 -5.29
CA PRO A 39 10.68 21.74 -5.05
C PRO A 39 11.04 21.84 -3.55
N LYS A 40 11.59 20.73 -2.99
CA LYS A 40 11.94 20.54 -1.58
C LYS A 40 10.76 20.36 -0.62
N MET A 41 9.51 20.42 -1.10
CA MET A 41 8.35 20.05 -0.29
C MET A 41 8.47 18.61 0.15
N GLN A 42 8.17 18.32 1.41
CA GLN A 42 8.28 16.99 2.00
C GLN A 42 6.94 16.53 2.52
N GLY A 43 6.72 15.22 2.48
CA GLY A 43 5.53 14.59 3.03
C GLY A 43 5.85 13.25 3.68
N ILE A 44 5.10 12.93 4.73
CA ILE A 44 5.10 11.61 5.35
C ILE A 44 3.92 10.84 4.80
N GLU A 45 4.16 9.62 4.34
CA GLU A 45 3.18 8.73 3.75
C GLU A 45 2.98 7.50 4.64
N VAL A 46 1.73 7.11 4.83
CA VAL A 46 1.38 5.83 5.44
C VAL A 46 0.51 5.08 4.45
N ARG A 47 0.84 3.83 4.17
CA ARG A 47 0.18 3.01 3.16
C ARG A 47 -0.19 1.65 3.73
N ALA A 48 -1.36 1.16 3.36
CA ALA A 48 -1.80 -0.21 3.60
C ALA A 48 -2.06 -0.87 2.25
N ASN A 49 -1.45 -2.03 2.02
CA ASN A 49 -1.55 -2.72 0.73
C ASN A 49 -2.03 -4.17 0.93
N LEU A 50 -2.70 -4.67 -0.09
CA LEU A 50 -2.99 -6.09 -0.29
C LEU A 50 -1.98 -6.64 -1.30
N ALA A 51 -1.36 -7.76 -0.98
CA ALA A 51 -0.37 -8.42 -1.83
C ALA A 51 -0.92 -9.75 -2.35
N ASP A 52 -0.68 -10.01 -3.65
CA ASP A 52 -1.00 -11.28 -4.33
C ASP A 52 -2.47 -11.71 -4.26
N GLY A 53 -3.40 -10.75 -4.13
CA GLY A 53 -4.84 -11.00 -4.19
C GLY A 53 -5.66 -10.11 -3.26
N PHE A 54 -6.97 -10.01 -3.59
CA PHE A 54 -7.94 -9.21 -2.82
C PHE A 54 -8.53 -9.95 -1.61
N ASN A 55 -8.07 -11.17 -1.31
CA ASN A 55 -8.58 -11.95 -0.19
C ASN A 55 -7.53 -12.06 0.92
N PRO A 56 -7.51 -11.14 1.89
CA PRO A 56 -6.49 -11.12 2.96
C PRO A 56 -6.53 -12.34 3.89
N GLY A 57 -7.59 -13.15 3.82
CA GLY A 57 -7.73 -14.41 4.54
C GLY A 57 -7.56 -15.65 3.67
N GLY A 58 -7.32 -15.49 2.36
CA GLY A 58 -7.11 -16.58 1.41
C GLY A 58 -5.76 -17.28 1.60
N ASN A 59 -5.59 -18.38 0.89
CA ASN A 59 -4.40 -19.23 1.04
C ASN A 59 -3.13 -18.60 0.47
N ASP A 60 -3.22 -17.56 -0.39
CA ASP A 60 -2.08 -16.94 -1.07
C ASP A 60 -1.98 -15.42 -0.89
N GLY A 61 -3.02 -14.78 -0.33
CA GLY A 61 -3.05 -13.33 -0.11
C GLY A 61 -2.24 -12.88 1.10
N GLY A 62 -1.57 -11.73 0.97
CA GLY A 62 -0.88 -11.05 2.06
C GLY A 62 -1.41 -9.63 2.26
N HIS A 63 -1.03 -9.03 3.37
CA HIS A 63 -1.26 -7.62 3.64
C HIS A 63 0.03 -6.96 4.09
N SER A 64 0.18 -5.69 3.77
CA SER A 64 1.34 -4.92 4.22
C SER A 64 0.96 -3.56 4.75
N LEU A 65 1.81 -3.05 5.63
CA LEU A 65 1.76 -1.70 6.16
C LEU A 65 3.12 -1.05 5.94
N GLY A 66 3.12 0.15 5.36
CA GLY A 66 4.34 0.88 5.06
C GLY A 66 4.27 2.33 5.51
N ALA A 67 5.43 2.89 5.80
CA ALA A 67 5.63 4.31 6.03
C ALA A 67 6.81 4.82 5.20
N ALA A 68 6.67 6.01 4.61
CA ALA A 68 7.69 6.60 3.77
C ALA A 68 7.73 8.12 3.91
N VAL A 69 8.87 8.69 3.55
CA VAL A 69 9.06 10.12 3.37
C VAL A 69 9.24 10.39 1.89
N SER A 70 8.46 11.32 1.37
CA SER A 70 8.59 11.80 0.00
C SER A 70 9.14 13.22 -0.03
N THR A 71 10.06 13.49 -0.97
CA THR A 71 10.63 14.81 -1.22
C THR A 71 10.46 15.17 -2.68
N TYR A 72 9.76 16.28 -2.94
CA TYR A 72 9.51 16.73 -4.32
C TYR A 72 10.70 17.45 -4.91
N THR A 73 10.95 17.22 -6.19
CA THR A 73 12.01 17.84 -6.98
C THR A 73 11.46 18.88 -7.96
N LYS A 74 12.35 19.56 -8.69
CA LYS A 74 11.94 20.46 -9.78
C LYS A 74 11.12 19.66 -10.82
N GLY A 75 10.02 20.23 -11.26
CA GLY A 75 9.10 19.57 -12.21
C GLY A 75 8.00 18.73 -11.54
N GLY A 76 8.00 18.59 -10.20
CA GLY A 76 7.00 17.87 -9.44
C GLY A 76 7.22 16.36 -9.35
N ASN A 77 8.38 15.87 -9.79
CA ASN A 77 8.82 14.50 -9.49
C ASN A 77 9.16 14.36 -8.01
N LYS A 78 9.28 13.14 -7.50
CA LYS A 78 9.57 12.92 -6.08
C LYS A 78 10.54 11.77 -5.86
N TRP A 79 11.39 11.91 -4.84
CA TRP A 79 12.10 10.83 -4.19
C TRP A 79 11.22 10.27 -3.07
N VAL A 80 11.20 8.96 -2.90
CA VAL A 80 10.48 8.28 -1.81
C VAL A 80 11.45 7.34 -1.13
N PHE A 81 11.54 7.45 0.20
CA PHE A 81 12.34 6.56 1.05
C PHE A 81 11.46 6.06 2.19
N GLY A 82 11.43 4.77 2.41
CA GLY A 82 10.53 4.22 3.40
C GLY A 82 10.83 2.78 3.80
N GLY A 83 9.92 2.24 4.58
CA GLY A 83 9.92 0.85 5.00
C GLY A 83 8.53 0.26 4.95
N GLU A 84 8.47 -1.03 4.72
CA GLU A 84 7.24 -1.81 4.62
C GLU A 84 7.37 -3.11 5.39
N TYR A 85 6.35 -3.41 6.16
CA TYR A 85 6.13 -4.71 6.78
C TYR A 85 5.04 -5.44 6.01
N LEU A 86 5.35 -6.62 5.48
CA LEU A 86 4.40 -7.49 4.77
C LEU A 86 4.25 -8.79 5.52
N LEU A 87 3.02 -9.22 5.73
CA LEU A 87 2.68 -10.52 6.28
C LEU A 87 1.88 -11.33 5.26
N LYS A 88 2.38 -12.52 4.94
CA LYS A 88 1.73 -13.48 4.05
C LYS A 88 1.61 -14.82 4.76
N ASN A 89 0.48 -15.50 4.59
CA ASN A 89 0.26 -16.82 5.15
C ASN A 89 0.38 -17.87 4.04
N LYS A 90 1.30 -18.83 4.21
CA LYS A 90 1.41 -20.00 3.34
C LYS A 90 0.58 -21.16 3.90
N PRO A 91 -0.29 -21.78 3.11
CA PRO A 91 -1.03 -22.96 3.56
C PRO A 91 -0.09 -24.16 3.68
N TYR A 92 -0.17 -24.85 4.81
CA TYR A 92 0.51 -26.11 5.04
C TYR A 92 -0.45 -27.09 5.74
N LYS A 93 -0.94 -28.10 5.00
CA LYS A 93 -2.00 -29.02 5.48
C LYS A 93 -3.23 -28.22 5.98
N GLU A 94 -3.57 -28.34 7.26
CA GLU A 94 -4.67 -27.63 7.92
C GLU A 94 -4.23 -26.34 8.61
N GLU A 95 -2.92 -26.02 8.62
CA GLU A 95 -2.33 -24.86 9.29
C GLU A 95 -1.84 -23.80 8.29
N LYS A 96 -1.60 -22.59 8.79
CA LYS A 96 -1.03 -21.48 8.02
C LYS A 96 0.31 -21.07 8.62
N ILE A 97 1.36 -21.13 7.80
CA ILE A 97 2.71 -20.70 8.18
C ILE A 97 2.86 -19.22 7.87
N PRO A 98 3.07 -18.35 8.88
CA PRO A 98 3.27 -16.94 8.64
C PRO A 98 4.66 -16.68 8.04
N VAL A 99 4.71 -15.90 6.97
CA VAL A 99 5.93 -15.36 6.38
C VAL A 99 5.88 -13.85 6.50
N ALA A 100 6.80 -13.29 7.26
CA ALA A 100 6.92 -11.86 7.48
C ALA A 100 8.13 -11.30 6.73
N GLN A 101 7.93 -10.19 6.01
CA GLN A 101 9.00 -9.48 5.31
C GLN A 101 9.08 -8.05 5.84
N PHE A 102 10.30 -7.63 6.17
CA PHE A 102 10.65 -6.25 6.51
C PHE A 102 11.52 -5.72 5.38
N THR A 103 11.04 -4.72 4.64
CA THR A 103 11.76 -4.15 3.51
C THR A 103 11.95 -2.65 3.69
N ALA A 104 13.16 -2.16 3.42
CA ALA A 104 13.43 -0.77 3.18
C ALA A 104 13.38 -0.48 1.68
N GLU A 105 12.92 0.68 1.30
CA GLU A 105 12.86 1.12 -0.08
C GLU A 105 13.44 2.51 -0.30
N GLY A 106 14.03 2.71 -1.49
CA GLY A 106 14.40 4.00 -2.01
C GLY A 106 14.07 4.06 -3.49
N GLY A 107 13.29 5.07 -3.91
CA GLY A 107 12.81 5.15 -5.28
C GLY A 107 12.64 6.56 -5.80
N TYR A 108 12.57 6.67 -7.13
CA TYR A 108 12.30 7.90 -7.85
C TYR A 108 11.03 7.76 -8.67
N TYR A 109 10.15 8.75 -8.54
CA TYR A 109 8.82 8.77 -9.13
C TYR A 109 8.69 9.95 -10.07
N LEU A 110 8.40 9.66 -11.33
CA LEU A 110 8.18 10.65 -12.39
C LEU A 110 6.71 11.03 -12.40
N LYS A 111 6.43 12.32 -12.38
CA LYS A 111 5.09 12.85 -12.60
C LYS A 111 4.71 12.70 -14.07
N VAL A 112 3.70 11.87 -14.36
CA VAL A 112 3.21 11.61 -15.73
C VAL A 112 2.03 12.49 -16.05
N LEU A 113 1.08 12.62 -15.11
CA LEU A 113 -0.14 13.40 -15.31
C LEU A 113 -0.40 14.29 -14.10
N SER A 114 -1.02 15.44 -14.36
CA SER A 114 -1.60 16.29 -13.33
C SER A 114 -2.83 16.99 -13.87
N ASP A 115 -3.86 17.09 -13.05
CA ASP A 115 -5.06 17.86 -13.37
C ASP A 115 -4.76 19.36 -13.40
N ALA A 116 -5.54 20.11 -14.18
CA ALA A 116 -5.44 21.58 -14.31
C ALA A 116 -5.63 22.27 -12.95
N ARG A 117 -6.45 21.72 -12.06
CA ARG A 117 -6.67 22.22 -10.69
C ARG A 117 -5.58 21.80 -9.72
N LYS A 118 -4.59 20.99 -10.15
CA LYS A 118 -3.51 20.44 -9.33
C LYS A 118 -4.02 19.71 -8.07
N MET A 119 -5.15 19.04 -8.19
CA MET A 119 -5.72 18.18 -7.14
C MET A 119 -5.32 16.72 -7.33
N LEU A 120 -5.15 16.30 -8.59
CA LEU A 120 -4.80 14.92 -8.94
C LEU A 120 -3.42 14.89 -9.61
N PHE A 121 -2.57 13.99 -9.14
CA PHE A 121 -1.27 13.71 -9.72
C PHE A 121 -1.10 12.21 -9.90
N VAL A 122 -0.55 11.82 -11.04
CA VAL A 122 -0.22 10.42 -11.35
C VAL A 122 1.28 10.32 -11.55
N TYR A 123 1.88 9.34 -10.89
CA TYR A 123 3.31 9.06 -10.93
C TYR A 123 3.58 7.65 -11.40
N VAL A 124 4.65 7.47 -12.14
CA VAL A 124 5.27 6.17 -12.39
C VAL A 124 6.63 6.18 -11.74
N GLY A 125 6.89 5.22 -10.86
CA GLY A 125 8.10 5.15 -10.07
C GLY A 125 8.81 3.82 -10.20
N ALA A 126 10.13 3.86 -10.01
CA ALA A 126 10.96 2.69 -9.81
C ALA A 126 11.69 2.83 -8.47
N SER A 127 11.76 1.74 -7.71
CA SER A 127 12.43 1.69 -6.41
C SER A 127 13.30 0.46 -6.29
N ALA A 128 14.40 0.60 -5.54
CA ALA A 128 15.20 -0.50 -5.05
C ALA A 128 14.69 -0.92 -3.67
N LEU A 129 14.70 -2.22 -3.41
CA LEU A 129 14.23 -2.83 -2.19
C LEU A 129 15.35 -3.68 -1.58
N ALA A 130 15.49 -3.60 -0.25
CA ALA A 130 16.36 -4.47 0.51
C ALA A 130 15.70 -4.76 1.86
N GLY A 131 15.83 -6.00 2.35
CA GLY A 131 15.15 -6.36 3.56
C GLY A 131 15.47 -7.75 4.07
N TYR A 132 14.61 -8.22 4.95
CA TYR A 132 14.74 -9.50 5.60
C TYR A 132 13.39 -10.20 5.65
N GLU A 133 13.39 -11.49 5.29
CA GLU A 133 12.24 -12.37 5.39
C GLU A 133 12.45 -13.34 6.54
N THR A 134 11.43 -13.51 7.38
CA THR A 134 11.39 -14.54 8.41
C THR A 134 10.19 -15.45 8.20
N VAL A 135 10.42 -16.75 8.29
CA VAL A 135 9.40 -17.79 8.13
C VAL A 135 9.12 -18.37 9.50
N ASN A 136 7.83 -18.43 9.87
CA ASN A 136 7.36 -18.94 11.17
C ASN A 136 8.09 -18.30 12.38
N TRP A 137 8.45 -17.01 12.27
CA TRP A 137 9.18 -16.25 13.30
C TRP A 137 10.51 -16.89 13.73
N GLY A 138 11.14 -17.69 12.84
CA GLY A 138 12.39 -18.40 13.10
C GLY A 138 12.23 -19.80 13.70
N ASP A 139 11.01 -20.21 14.05
CA ASP A 139 10.75 -21.56 14.55
C ASP A 139 10.80 -22.58 13.42
N LYS A 140 11.75 -23.53 13.53
CA LYS A 140 12.00 -24.54 12.50
C LYS A 140 11.13 -25.79 12.61
N VAL A 141 10.49 -25.99 13.76
CA VAL A 141 9.69 -27.18 14.05
C VAL A 141 8.22 -26.78 14.05
N LEU A 142 7.44 -27.42 13.19
CA LEU A 142 5.98 -27.30 13.20
C LEU A 142 5.35 -28.17 14.31
N HIS A 143 4.10 -27.91 14.67
CA HIS A 143 3.37 -28.66 15.67
C HIS A 143 3.29 -30.17 15.40
N ASP A 144 3.37 -30.58 14.15
CA ASP A 144 3.38 -32.01 13.72
C ASP A 144 4.79 -32.61 13.70
N GLY A 145 5.82 -31.90 14.18
CA GLY A 145 7.22 -32.34 14.20
C GLY A 145 7.93 -32.21 12.85
N ALA A 146 7.29 -31.67 11.83
CA ALA A 146 7.92 -31.44 10.54
C ALA A 146 8.92 -30.27 10.63
N LEU A 147 10.08 -30.43 9.98
CA LEU A 147 11.10 -29.39 9.90
C LEU A 147 10.84 -28.48 8.70
N LEU A 148 10.74 -27.18 8.94
CA LEU A 148 10.71 -26.16 7.90
C LEU A 148 12.06 -26.10 7.18
N ARG A 149 12.02 -26.25 5.85
CA ARG A 149 13.19 -26.18 4.99
C ARG A 149 13.53 -24.74 4.60
N ASP A 150 12.53 -23.86 4.60
CA ASP A 150 12.69 -22.43 4.31
C ASP A 150 13.34 -21.76 5.51
N LYS A 151 14.41 -21.01 5.23
CA LYS A 151 15.19 -20.29 6.24
C LYS A 151 14.90 -18.80 6.12
N ASP A 152 15.06 -18.11 7.24
CA ASP A 152 15.16 -16.67 7.24
C ASP A 152 16.25 -16.22 6.26
N ALA A 153 15.95 -15.25 5.43
CA ALA A 153 16.84 -14.84 4.35
C ALA A 153 16.85 -13.32 4.17
N PHE A 154 18.01 -12.81 3.73
CA PHE A 154 18.10 -11.47 3.20
C PHE A 154 17.46 -11.41 1.82
N ILE A 155 16.54 -10.46 1.64
CA ILE A 155 15.83 -10.24 0.39
C ILE A 155 16.23 -8.90 -0.22
N TYR A 156 16.33 -8.87 -1.54
CA TYR A 156 16.63 -7.66 -2.28
C TYR A 156 15.91 -7.67 -3.63
N GLY A 157 15.76 -6.50 -4.21
CA GLY A 157 15.07 -6.43 -5.49
C GLY A 157 14.69 -5.03 -5.91
N GLY A 158 13.65 -4.93 -6.72
CA GLY A 158 13.10 -3.68 -7.19
C GLY A 158 11.59 -3.72 -7.28
N ALA A 159 11.00 -2.55 -7.43
CA ALA A 159 9.57 -2.42 -7.70
C ALA A 159 9.30 -1.35 -8.74
N LEU A 160 8.26 -1.60 -9.55
CA LEU A 160 7.62 -0.60 -10.40
C LEU A 160 6.29 -0.23 -9.77
N THR A 161 6.01 1.05 -9.67
CA THR A 161 4.81 1.56 -8.98
C THR A 161 4.10 2.59 -9.84
N LEU A 162 2.80 2.40 -10.02
CA LEU A 162 1.87 3.45 -10.45
C LEU A 162 1.24 4.03 -9.19
N ASP A 163 1.43 5.32 -8.93
CA ASP A 163 0.98 6.00 -7.72
C ASP A 163 0.09 7.18 -8.09
N VAL A 164 -1.05 7.27 -7.46
CA VAL A 164 -2.05 8.33 -7.67
C VAL A 164 -2.20 9.09 -6.37
N GLU A 165 -2.01 10.41 -6.42
CA GLU A 165 -2.18 11.32 -5.30
C GLU A 165 -3.38 12.22 -5.54
N PHE A 166 -4.35 12.19 -4.65
CA PHE A 166 -5.50 13.07 -4.65
C PHE A 166 -5.49 13.97 -3.42
N TYR A 167 -5.26 15.26 -3.63
CA TYR A 167 -5.22 16.25 -2.57
C TYR A 167 -6.64 16.63 -2.12
N VAL A 168 -7.00 16.25 -0.91
CA VAL A 168 -8.27 16.63 -0.25
C VAL A 168 -8.14 17.94 0.52
N ALA A 169 -6.93 18.29 0.93
CA ALA A 169 -6.59 19.57 1.56
C ALA A 169 -5.16 19.96 1.15
N ASP A 170 -4.72 21.17 1.53
CA ASP A 170 -3.38 21.67 1.17
C ASP A 170 -2.25 20.81 1.70
N ARG A 171 -2.48 20.15 2.85
CA ARG A 171 -1.48 19.33 3.54
C ARG A 171 -1.82 17.84 3.58
N ILE A 172 -2.95 17.43 3.01
CA ILE A 172 -3.42 16.04 3.08
C ILE A 172 -3.74 15.55 1.68
N ALA A 173 -3.09 14.47 1.27
CA ALA A 173 -3.39 13.76 0.05
C ALA A 173 -3.76 12.30 0.33
N LEU A 174 -4.77 11.80 -0.34
CA LEU A 174 -5.08 10.38 -0.42
C LEU A 174 -4.19 9.75 -1.48
N LEU A 175 -3.69 8.57 -1.20
CA LEU A 175 -2.82 7.79 -2.09
C LEU A 175 -3.56 6.53 -2.53
N ALA A 176 -3.42 6.19 -3.80
CA ALA A 176 -3.75 4.87 -4.32
C ALA A 176 -2.58 4.38 -5.17
N ASN A 177 -2.13 3.16 -4.94
CA ASN A 177 -0.99 2.62 -5.68
C ASN A 177 -1.26 1.22 -6.21
N LEU A 178 -0.67 0.94 -7.36
CA LEU A 178 -0.51 -0.39 -7.93
C LEU A 178 0.99 -0.60 -8.10
N ARG A 179 1.51 -1.67 -7.48
CA ARG A 179 2.93 -1.94 -7.41
C ARG A 179 3.22 -3.38 -7.81
N GLU A 180 4.22 -3.56 -8.65
CA GLU A 180 4.80 -4.87 -8.96
C GLU A 180 6.20 -4.93 -8.36
N ARG A 181 6.41 -5.88 -7.43
CA ARG A 181 7.71 -6.11 -6.77
C ARG A 181 8.37 -7.33 -7.40
N CYS A 182 9.64 -7.21 -7.71
CA CYS A 182 10.50 -8.32 -8.12
C CYS A 182 11.58 -8.51 -7.07
N LEU A 183 11.51 -9.61 -6.31
CA LEU A 183 12.37 -9.91 -5.17
C LEU A 183 13.16 -11.18 -5.41
N TRP A 184 14.41 -11.18 -4.95
CA TRP A 184 15.31 -12.32 -4.90
C TRP A 184 15.67 -12.64 -3.45
N GLY A 185 15.97 -13.91 -3.20
CA GLY A 185 16.32 -14.41 -1.86
C GLY A 185 15.12 -14.78 -0.98
N ASN A 186 13.90 -14.55 -1.46
CA ASN A 186 12.67 -14.86 -0.72
C ASN A 186 12.18 -16.30 -0.98
N SER A 187 11.34 -16.81 -0.09
CA SER A 187 10.69 -18.12 -0.18
C SER A 187 9.30 -18.08 -0.87
N THR A 188 8.77 -16.87 -1.16
CA THR A 188 7.38 -16.66 -1.60
C THR A 188 7.21 -16.46 -3.10
N GLY A 189 8.30 -16.53 -3.89
CA GLY A 189 8.30 -16.28 -5.34
C GLY A 189 8.87 -14.91 -5.69
N HIS A 190 9.22 -14.71 -6.97
CA HIS A 190 9.95 -13.51 -7.38
C HIS A 190 9.03 -12.29 -7.61
N PHE A 191 7.80 -12.50 -8.06
CA PHE A 191 6.87 -11.42 -8.43
C PHE A 191 5.73 -11.33 -7.44
N HIS A 192 5.45 -10.11 -6.99
CA HIS A 192 4.38 -9.81 -6.04
C HIS A 192 3.66 -8.54 -6.45
N THR A 193 2.41 -8.71 -6.89
CA THR A 193 1.55 -7.59 -7.21
C THR A 193 0.88 -7.07 -5.95
N GLN A 194 0.97 -5.77 -5.71
CA GLN A 194 0.35 -5.09 -4.57
C GLN A 194 -0.59 -4.00 -5.05
N PHE A 195 -1.75 -3.92 -4.42
CA PHE A 195 -2.67 -2.80 -4.51
C PHE A 195 -2.83 -2.15 -3.14
N GLY A 196 -2.68 -0.84 -3.06
CA GLY A 196 -2.70 -0.14 -1.80
C GLY A 196 -3.40 1.19 -1.80
N LEU A 197 -3.82 1.57 -0.60
CA LEU A 197 -4.35 2.88 -0.27
C LEU A 197 -3.51 3.50 0.85
N GLY A 198 -3.47 4.82 0.89
CA GLY A 198 -2.70 5.51 1.90
C GLY A 198 -3.09 6.96 2.09
N VAL A 199 -2.42 7.59 3.02
CA VAL A 199 -2.55 9.02 3.30
C VAL A 199 -1.17 9.63 3.37
N LYS A 200 -1.02 10.80 2.79
CA LYS A 200 0.18 11.63 2.85
C LYS A 200 -0.12 12.92 3.59
N PHE A 201 0.76 13.26 4.51
CA PHE A 201 0.79 14.54 5.22
C PHE A 201 1.98 15.37 4.76
N ILE A 202 1.72 16.57 4.23
CA ILE A 202 2.76 17.53 3.83
C ILE A 202 3.23 18.27 5.08
N ILE A 203 4.55 18.26 5.31
CA ILE A 203 5.19 18.82 6.52
C ILE A 203 5.82 20.20 6.30
N ASN A 204 6.18 20.54 5.06
CA ASN A 204 6.73 21.86 4.72
C ASN A 204 6.37 22.29 3.30
#